data_917c4179665ca4f91118a41d74ace2cf
#
_entry.id   917c4179665ca4f91118a41d74ace2cf
#
_cell.length_a   1.000
_cell.length_b   1.000
_cell.length_c   1.000
_cell.angle_alpha   90.00
_cell.angle_beta   90.00
_cell.angle_gamma   90.00
#
_symmetry.space_group_name_H-M   'P 1'
#
loop_
_entity.id
_entity.type
_entity.pdbx_description
1 polymer ?
#
loop_
_entity_poly.entity_id
_entity_poly.type
_entity_poly.pdbx_seq_one_letter_code
_entity_poly.pdbx_strand_id
1 'polypeptide(L)'
;MNSHIQMNHSRSIIRAINAVFVGNLKEILIIEIFASRPKWYLELIDQEYKRIFNYSLRSEIEKKKKDFNKFLLCLLDTERQVGKHIGIKEADNIADDMYKKGLKAYGTDVKLFKKVFVEKSREDLIIISRIYFNKTNKQKICIRHIMIK
;
A
#
# COMPACT_ATOMS: atom_id res chain seq x y z
N MET A 1 11.98 -8.19 23.54
CA MET A 1 12.02 -6.84 22.89
C MET A 1 10.91 -6.00 23.49
N ASN A 2 11.23 -4.84 24.01
CA ASN A 2 10.42 -4.08 24.98
C ASN A 2 9.06 -3.65 24.42
N SER A 3 7.96 -4.14 25.00
CA SER A 3 6.58 -3.78 24.70
C SER A 3 6.32 -2.26 24.76
N HIS A 4 7.03 -1.55 25.64
CA HIS A 4 6.94 -0.09 25.74
C HIS A 4 7.51 0.66 24.53
N ILE A 5 8.59 0.17 23.91
CA ILE A 5 9.18 0.79 22.71
C ILE A 5 8.25 0.59 21.52
N GLN A 6 7.65 -0.58 21.36
CA GLN A 6 6.67 -0.85 20.32
C GLN A 6 5.41 0.00 20.47
N MET A 7 4.91 0.18 21.70
CA MET A 7 3.75 1.03 21.96
C MET A 7 4.01 2.51 21.65
N ASN A 8 5.17 3.04 22.00
CA ASN A 8 5.51 4.43 21.69
C ASN A 8 5.68 4.66 20.19
N HIS A 9 6.27 3.70 19.49
CA HIS A 9 6.40 3.75 18.03
C HIS A 9 5.03 3.69 17.33
N SER A 10 4.14 2.83 17.79
CA SER A 10 2.76 2.74 17.28
C SER A 10 1.98 4.05 17.46
N ARG A 11 2.12 4.71 18.59
CA ARG A 11 1.44 6.01 18.86
C ARG A 11 1.89 7.11 17.91
N SER A 12 3.17 7.19 17.57
CA SER A 12 3.68 8.16 16.60
C SER A 12 3.12 7.90 15.20
N ILE A 13 3.06 6.63 14.80
CA ILE A 13 2.46 6.22 13.51
C ILE A 13 0.96 6.56 13.48
N ILE A 14 0.23 6.28 14.56
CA ILE A 14 -1.20 6.56 14.67
C ILE A 14 -1.49 8.06 14.56
N ARG A 15 -0.69 8.90 15.19
CA ARG A 15 -0.81 10.37 15.06
C ARG A 15 -0.54 10.82 13.63
N ALA A 16 0.47 10.26 12.95
CA ALA A 16 0.76 10.55 11.57
C ALA A 16 -0.41 10.15 10.64
N ILE A 17 -0.98 8.96 10.83
CA ILE A 17 -2.14 8.48 10.08
C ILE A 17 -3.33 9.42 10.29
N ASN A 18 -3.65 9.76 11.53
CA ASN A 18 -4.75 10.68 11.82
C ASN A 18 -4.52 12.07 11.18
N ALA A 19 -3.30 12.59 11.23
CA ALA A 19 -2.95 13.86 10.61
C ALA A 19 -3.16 13.87 9.08
N VAL A 20 -2.99 12.73 8.40
CA VAL A 20 -3.31 12.59 6.97
C VAL A 20 -4.82 12.64 6.75
N PHE A 21 -5.62 11.95 7.57
CA PHE A 21 -7.07 11.95 7.42
C PHE A 21 -7.72 13.30 7.70
N VAL A 22 -7.18 14.06 8.61
CA VAL A 22 -7.64 15.45 8.86
C VAL A 22 -7.04 16.49 7.89
N GLY A 23 -6.22 16.04 6.91
CA GLY A 23 -5.68 16.89 5.86
C GLY A 23 -4.39 17.65 6.20
N ASN A 24 -3.78 17.36 7.34
CA ASN A 24 -2.56 18.06 7.80
C ASN A 24 -1.26 17.46 7.23
N LEU A 25 -1.29 16.24 6.69
CA LEU A 25 -0.14 15.56 6.10
C LEU A 25 -0.50 14.92 4.76
N LYS A 26 0.53 14.62 3.96
CA LYS A 26 0.37 14.05 2.62
C LYS A 26 0.00 12.56 2.67
N GLU A 27 -0.91 12.14 1.81
CA GLU A 27 -1.37 10.74 1.64
C GLU A 27 -0.23 9.73 1.41
N ILE A 28 0.90 10.17 0.87
CA ILE A 28 2.08 9.34 0.64
C ILE A 28 2.60 8.66 1.93
N LEU A 29 2.46 9.31 3.08
CA LEU A 29 2.89 8.77 4.37
C LEU A 29 2.07 7.55 4.79
N ILE A 30 0.77 7.56 4.51
CA ILE A 30 -0.08 6.39 4.77
C ILE A 30 0.30 5.23 3.85
N ILE A 31 0.53 5.49 2.56
CA ILE A 31 0.98 4.46 1.62
C ILE A 31 2.26 3.81 2.13
N GLU A 32 3.24 4.60 2.55
CA GLU A 32 4.51 4.11 3.06
C GLU A 32 4.31 3.22 4.30
N ILE A 33 3.50 3.66 5.25
CA ILE A 33 3.19 2.90 6.46
C ILE A 33 2.52 1.57 6.11
N PHE A 34 1.46 1.59 5.30
CA PHE A 34 0.66 0.41 4.99
C PHE A 34 1.41 -0.57 4.08
N ALA A 35 2.18 -0.08 3.11
CA ALA A 35 2.93 -0.93 2.19
C ALA A 35 4.16 -1.57 2.83
N SER A 36 4.75 -0.95 3.84
CA SER A 36 5.99 -1.41 4.47
C SER A 36 5.80 -2.30 5.69
N ARG A 37 4.59 -2.37 6.26
CA ARG A 37 4.33 -3.12 7.50
C ARG A 37 3.64 -4.46 7.22
N PRO A 38 3.95 -5.51 7.99
CA PRO A 38 3.22 -6.77 7.92
C PRO A 38 1.80 -6.61 8.47
N LYS A 39 0.90 -7.50 8.07
CA LYS A 39 -0.52 -7.45 8.44
C LYS A 39 -0.76 -7.37 9.95
N TRP A 40 -0.09 -8.23 10.72
CA TRP A 40 -0.22 -8.23 12.19
C TRP A 40 0.10 -6.87 12.81
N TYR A 41 1.02 -6.10 12.21
CA TYR A 41 1.36 -4.77 12.70
C TYR A 41 0.29 -3.73 12.34
N LEU A 42 -0.33 -3.85 11.17
CA LEU A 42 -1.46 -3.01 10.78
C LEU A 42 -2.69 -3.27 11.66
N GLU A 43 -2.94 -4.52 12.04
CA GLU A 43 -3.98 -4.91 13.00
C GLU A 43 -3.72 -4.29 14.38
N LEU A 44 -2.47 -4.30 14.84
CA LEU A 44 -2.09 -3.62 16.08
C LEU A 44 -2.33 -2.10 16.00
N ILE A 45 -2.01 -1.47 14.87
CA ILE A 45 -2.29 -0.06 14.62
C ILE A 45 -3.80 0.20 14.69
N ASP A 46 -4.64 -0.63 14.08
CA ASP A 46 -6.10 -0.46 14.09
C ASP A 46 -6.67 -0.58 15.52
N GLN A 47 -6.20 -1.55 16.29
CA GLN A 47 -6.60 -1.70 17.71
C GLN A 47 -6.23 -0.48 18.55
N GLU A 48 -4.99 0.01 18.42
CA GLU A 48 -4.53 1.18 19.15
C GLU A 48 -5.21 2.47 18.66
N TYR A 49 -5.50 2.57 17.37
CA TYR A 49 -6.25 3.69 16.79
C TYR A 49 -7.66 3.75 17.41
N LYS A 50 -8.35 2.61 17.49
CA LYS A 50 -9.66 2.49 18.13
C LYS A 50 -9.60 2.87 19.61
N ARG A 51 -8.53 2.48 20.31
CA ARG A 51 -8.35 2.83 21.74
C ARG A 51 -8.17 4.34 21.95
N ILE A 52 -7.49 5.03 21.03
CA ILE A 52 -7.18 6.47 21.16
C ILE A 52 -8.36 7.34 20.72
N PHE A 53 -9.03 6.97 19.61
CA PHE A 53 -10.03 7.80 18.96
C PHE A 53 -11.48 7.32 19.16
N ASN A 54 -11.71 6.17 19.80
CA ASN A 54 -13.00 5.52 20.02
C ASN A 54 -13.71 5.05 18.72
N TYR A 55 -13.01 5.00 17.59
CA TYR A 55 -13.47 4.40 16.35
C TYR A 55 -12.29 3.76 15.59
N SER A 56 -12.59 2.76 14.74
CA SER A 56 -11.55 2.00 14.04
C SER A 56 -10.92 2.81 12.91
N LEU A 57 -9.65 2.52 12.62
CA LEU A 57 -8.96 3.06 11.46
C LEU A 57 -9.69 2.67 10.15
N ARG A 58 -10.23 1.45 10.09
CA ARG A 58 -11.09 1.00 9.00
C ARG A 58 -12.26 1.95 8.76
N SER A 59 -13.04 2.27 9.81
CA SER A 59 -14.18 3.17 9.67
C SER A 59 -13.78 4.57 9.21
N GLU A 60 -12.60 5.04 9.60
CA GLU A 60 -12.05 6.32 9.12
C GLU A 60 -11.73 6.29 7.63
N ILE A 61 -11.11 5.20 7.16
CA ILE A 61 -10.81 5.00 5.75
C ILE A 61 -12.10 4.93 4.91
N GLU A 62 -13.13 4.25 5.39
CA GLU A 62 -14.41 4.05 4.71
C GLU A 62 -15.23 5.34 4.52
N LYS A 63 -15.02 6.36 5.36
CA LYS A 63 -15.71 7.66 5.22
C LYS A 63 -15.50 8.32 3.86
N LYS A 64 -14.35 8.09 3.25
CA LYS A 64 -14.00 8.65 1.94
C LYS A 64 -14.04 7.55 0.89
N LYS A 65 -15.01 7.59 -0.01
CA LYS A 65 -15.20 6.59 -1.09
C LYS A 65 -14.26 6.77 -2.29
N LYS A 66 -13.03 7.23 -2.07
CA LYS A 66 -12.03 7.38 -3.13
C LYS A 66 -11.32 6.05 -3.41
N ASP A 67 -10.79 5.88 -4.61
CA ASP A 67 -10.05 4.66 -4.98
C ASP A 67 -8.81 4.45 -4.12
N PHE A 68 -8.17 5.53 -3.68
CA PHE A 68 -7.10 5.49 -2.69
C PHE A 68 -7.54 4.80 -1.38
N ASN A 69 -8.69 5.17 -0.84
CA ASN A 69 -9.21 4.57 0.40
C ASN A 69 -9.57 3.09 0.21
N LYS A 70 -10.15 2.73 -0.94
CA LYS A 70 -10.39 1.31 -1.28
C LYS A 70 -9.07 0.51 -1.32
N PHE A 71 -8.00 1.10 -1.86
CA PHE A 71 -6.68 0.47 -1.86
C PHE A 71 -6.12 0.28 -0.46
N LEU A 72 -6.26 1.26 0.43
CA LEU A 72 -5.85 1.13 1.83
C LEU A 72 -6.61 0.02 2.56
N LEU A 73 -7.93 -0.11 2.34
CA LEU A 73 -8.72 -1.21 2.88
C LEU A 73 -8.20 -2.58 2.40
N CYS A 74 -7.83 -2.67 1.12
CA CYS A 74 -7.23 -3.89 0.61
C CYS A 74 -5.91 -4.24 1.27
N LEU A 75 -5.07 -3.25 1.58
CA LEU A 75 -3.83 -3.47 2.33
C LEU A 75 -4.08 -3.93 3.76
N LEU A 76 -5.16 -3.48 4.40
CA LEU A 76 -5.58 -3.95 5.72
C LEU A 76 -6.10 -5.39 5.69
N ASP A 77 -6.80 -5.78 4.63
CA ASP A 77 -7.53 -7.06 4.56
C ASP A 77 -6.69 -8.21 4.02
N THR A 78 -5.75 -7.92 3.13
CA THR A 78 -5.04 -8.94 2.38
C THR A 78 -3.69 -9.24 3.01
N GLU A 79 -3.41 -10.52 3.19
CA GLU A 79 -2.08 -11.00 3.55
C GLU A 79 -1.23 -11.14 2.28
N ARG A 80 -0.01 -10.61 2.32
CA ARG A 80 0.92 -10.74 1.20
C ARG A 80 1.37 -12.18 1.05
N GLN A 81 1.56 -12.61 -0.19
CA GLN A 81 2.17 -13.91 -0.47
C GLN A 81 3.56 -13.98 0.14
N VAL A 82 3.86 -15.09 0.81
CA VAL A 82 5.16 -15.37 1.41
C VAL A 82 5.69 -16.68 0.81
N GLY A 83 6.96 -16.70 0.42
CA GLY A 83 7.67 -17.93 0.07
C GLY A 83 7.42 -18.53 -1.33
N LYS A 84 6.49 -18.01 -2.12
CA LYS A 84 6.37 -18.35 -3.55
C LYS A 84 6.84 -17.18 -4.39
N HIS A 85 7.97 -17.37 -5.07
CA HIS A 85 8.46 -16.36 -6.01
C HIS A 85 7.87 -16.60 -7.41
N ILE A 86 7.47 -15.51 -8.05
CA ILE A 86 7.04 -15.55 -9.44
C ILE A 86 8.26 -15.72 -10.36
N GLY A 87 8.09 -16.48 -11.45
CA GLY A 87 9.12 -16.57 -12.48
C GLY A 87 9.30 -15.24 -13.23
N ILE A 88 10.49 -15.07 -13.83
CA ILE A 88 10.83 -13.86 -14.63
C ILE A 88 9.78 -13.59 -15.71
N LYS A 89 9.30 -14.63 -16.38
CA LYS A 89 8.26 -14.51 -17.44
C LYS A 89 6.93 -13.96 -16.89
N GLU A 90 6.52 -14.40 -15.71
CA GLU A 90 5.31 -13.88 -15.07
C GLU A 90 5.51 -12.42 -14.63
N ALA A 91 6.66 -12.09 -14.06
CA ALA A 91 7.01 -10.72 -13.69
C ALA A 91 7.05 -9.79 -14.91
N ASP A 92 7.55 -10.27 -16.06
CA ASP A 92 7.57 -9.55 -17.32
C ASP A 92 6.18 -9.25 -17.86
N ASN A 93 5.28 -10.24 -17.84
CA ASN A 93 3.88 -10.07 -18.22
C ASN A 93 3.15 -9.06 -17.31
N ILE A 94 3.39 -9.12 -16.00
CA ILE A 94 2.80 -8.18 -15.04
C ILE A 94 3.30 -6.76 -15.34
N ALA A 95 4.59 -6.59 -15.58
CA ALA A 95 5.18 -5.28 -15.90
C ALA A 95 4.59 -4.70 -17.20
N ASP A 96 4.36 -5.53 -18.22
CA ASP A 96 3.71 -5.14 -19.47
C ASP A 96 2.25 -4.71 -19.27
N ASP A 97 1.50 -5.49 -18.49
CA ASP A 97 0.12 -5.14 -18.15
C ASP A 97 0.03 -3.83 -17.36
N MET A 98 0.92 -3.63 -16.41
CA MET A 98 1.01 -2.37 -15.66
C MET A 98 1.34 -1.19 -16.57
N TYR A 99 2.22 -1.36 -17.56
CA TYR A 99 2.55 -0.32 -18.52
C TYR A 99 1.36 0.02 -19.41
N LYS A 100 0.72 -1.01 -20.00
CA LYS A 100 -0.42 -0.83 -20.92
C LYS A 100 -1.61 -0.21 -20.22
N LYS A 101 -1.94 -0.67 -19.01
CA LYS A 101 -3.14 -0.26 -18.26
C LYS A 101 -2.92 0.93 -17.33
N GLY A 102 -1.68 1.26 -17.00
CA GLY A 102 -1.34 2.37 -16.11
C GLY A 102 -1.04 3.68 -16.83
N LEU A 103 -0.13 3.66 -17.80
CA LEU A 103 0.35 4.88 -18.46
C LEU A 103 -0.36 5.20 -19.77
N LYS A 104 -0.86 4.19 -20.48
CA LYS A 104 -1.49 4.35 -21.79
C LYS A 104 -3.01 4.39 -21.76
N ALA A 105 -3.62 3.88 -20.69
CA ALA A 105 -5.09 3.84 -20.60
C ALA A 105 -5.65 5.10 -19.95
N TYR A 106 -6.81 5.51 -20.45
CA TYR A 106 -7.66 6.50 -19.77
C TYR A 106 -8.24 5.81 -18.51
N GLY A 107 -7.68 6.13 -17.35
CA GLY A 107 -8.05 5.54 -16.07
C GLY A 107 -7.12 4.41 -15.63
N THR A 108 -6.84 4.38 -14.34
CA THR A 108 -5.98 3.35 -13.72
C THR A 108 -6.79 2.08 -13.48
N ASP A 109 -6.30 0.92 -13.93
CA ASP A 109 -6.90 -0.37 -13.58
C ASP A 109 -6.59 -0.70 -12.10
N VAL A 110 -7.49 -0.22 -11.23
CA VAL A 110 -7.36 -0.41 -9.77
C VAL A 110 -7.26 -1.90 -9.39
N LYS A 111 -7.93 -2.80 -10.15
CA LYS A 111 -7.89 -4.25 -9.88
C LYS A 111 -6.49 -4.83 -10.11
N LEU A 112 -5.84 -4.44 -11.22
CA LEU A 112 -4.48 -4.88 -11.52
C LEU A 112 -3.51 -4.40 -10.46
N PHE A 113 -3.57 -3.11 -10.12
CA PHE A 113 -2.68 -2.52 -9.11
C PHE A 113 -2.91 -3.13 -7.73
N LYS A 114 -4.17 -3.38 -7.34
CA LYS A 114 -4.49 -4.12 -6.13
C LYS A 114 -3.83 -5.49 -6.12
N LYS A 115 -4.01 -6.30 -7.17
CA LYS A 115 -3.43 -7.64 -7.30
C LYS A 115 -1.89 -7.61 -7.18
N VAL A 116 -1.25 -6.64 -7.78
CA VAL A 116 0.22 -6.53 -7.76
C VAL A 116 0.72 -6.01 -6.42
N PHE A 117 0.27 -4.85 -5.98
CA PHE A 117 0.85 -4.17 -4.81
C PHE A 117 0.36 -4.71 -3.46
N VAL A 118 -0.78 -5.37 -3.42
CA VAL A 118 -1.36 -5.90 -2.18
C VAL A 118 -1.03 -7.38 -1.99
N GLU A 119 -1.14 -8.18 -3.05
CA GLU A 119 -1.02 -9.65 -2.95
C GLU A 119 0.41 -10.17 -3.15
N LYS A 120 1.18 -9.57 -4.07
CA LYS A 120 2.53 -10.07 -4.38
C LYS A 120 3.52 -9.86 -3.24
N SER A 121 4.48 -10.76 -3.12
CA SER A 121 5.55 -10.67 -2.14
C SER A 121 6.42 -9.42 -2.36
N ARG A 122 7.17 -9.02 -1.36
CA ARG A 122 8.09 -7.89 -1.46
C ARG A 122 9.18 -8.14 -2.51
N GLU A 123 9.69 -9.35 -2.53
CA GLU A 123 10.71 -9.82 -3.46
C GLU A 123 10.20 -9.77 -4.90
N ASP A 124 8.99 -10.23 -5.14
CA ASP A 124 8.34 -10.19 -6.45
C ASP A 124 8.12 -8.74 -6.92
N LEU A 125 7.70 -7.86 -6.02
CA LEU A 125 7.56 -6.43 -6.33
C LEU A 125 8.88 -5.80 -6.76
N ILE A 126 10.00 -6.20 -6.17
CA ILE A 126 11.35 -5.73 -6.58
C ILE A 126 11.66 -6.19 -8.00
N ILE A 127 11.38 -7.45 -8.33
CA ILE A 127 11.61 -8.00 -9.67
C ILE A 127 10.74 -7.30 -10.71
N ILE A 128 9.43 -7.21 -10.44
CA ILE A 128 8.47 -6.52 -11.33
C ILE A 128 8.88 -5.07 -11.56
N SER A 129 9.28 -4.36 -10.50
CA SER A 129 9.66 -2.94 -10.60
C SER A 129 10.92 -2.72 -11.43
N ARG A 130 11.91 -3.63 -11.35
CA ARG A 130 13.12 -3.58 -12.17
C ARG A 130 12.82 -3.81 -13.65
N ILE A 131 12.00 -4.82 -13.95
CA ILE A 131 11.60 -5.11 -15.33
C ILE A 131 10.81 -3.93 -15.91
N TYR A 132 9.85 -3.41 -15.17
CA TYR A 132 9.07 -2.24 -15.58
C TYR A 132 9.95 -1.02 -15.86
N PHE A 133 10.91 -0.74 -14.97
CA PHE A 133 11.87 0.36 -15.14
C PHE A 133 12.70 0.20 -16.42
N ASN A 134 13.24 -1.00 -16.66
CA ASN A 134 14.05 -1.28 -17.84
C ASN A 134 13.24 -1.12 -19.15
N LYS A 135 11.97 -1.52 -19.15
CA LYS A 135 11.09 -1.39 -20.34
C LYS A 135 10.65 0.05 -20.60
N THR A 136 10.50 0.84 -19.59
CA THR A 136 9.86 2.15 -19.72
C THR A 136 10.84 3.30 -19.74
N ASN A 137 12.13 3.07 -19.45
CA ASN A 137 13.16 4.10 -19.24
C ASN A 137 12.67 5.24 -18.31
N LYS A 138 11.69 4.96 -17.44
CA LYS A 138 11.09 5.93 -16.54
C LYS A 138 11.47 5.62 -15.10
N GLN A 139 11.64 6.68 -14.33
CA GLN A 139 11.91 6.59 -12.90
C GLN A 139 10.91 5.64 -12.19
N LYS A 140 11.43 4.98 -11.14
CA LYS A 140 10.75 4.01 -10.26
C LYS A 140 9.23 4.12 -10.27
N ILE A 141 8.54 2.98 -10.44
CA ILE A 141 7.10 2.89 -10.18
C ILE A 141 6.87 3.47 -8.77
N CYS A 142 6.43 4.70 -8.73
CA CYS A 142 5.98 5.28 -7.50
C CYS A 142 4.47 5.03 -7.44
N ILE A 143 4.01 4.27 -6.46
CA ILE A 143 2.58 4.07 -6.16
C ILE A 143 1.85 5.43 -6.18
N ARG A 144 2.54 6.49 -5.78
CA ARG A 144 2.09 7.88 -5.85
C ARG A 144 1.62 8.32 -7.24
N HIS A 145 2.34 7.98 -8.33
CA HIS A 145 1.96 8.40 -9.70
C HIS A 145 0.73 7.69 -10.24
N ILE A 146 0.37 6.57 -9.62
CA ILE A 146 -0.72 5.70 -10.04
C ILE A 146 -2.00 6.03 -9.29
N MET A 147 -1.91 6.45 -8.02
CA MET A 147 -3.04 6.56 -7.10
C MET A 147 -3.52 8.00 -6.83
N ILE A 148 -2.77 9.02 -7.27
CA ILE A 148 -3.04 10.44 -6.94
C ILE A 148 -3.38 11.27 -8.21
N LYS A 149 -3.88 10.65 -9.27
CA LYS A 149 -4.51 11.39 -10.36
C LYS A 149 -5.98 11.60 -10.11
#